data_603b5767acca4c982f270b48c5f1d489
#
_entry.id   603b5767acca4c982f270b48c5f1d489
#
_cell.length_a   1.000
_cell.length_b   1.000
_cell.length_c   1.000
_cell.angle_alpha   90.00
_cell.angle_beta   90.00
_cell.angle_gamma   90.00
#
_symmetry.space_group_name_H-M   'P 1'
#
loop_
_entity.id
_entity.type
_entity.pdbx_description
1 polymer ?
#
loop_
_entity_poly.entity_id
_entity_poly.type
_entity_poly.pdbx_seq_one_letter_code
_entity_poly.pdbx_strand_id
1 'polypeptide(L)'
;WATGTPEQIRYLRTVLEGTDPLRVSRHTLAALQEAKVDLVPRAGIVRLLHNPRFLAYATVFIYSSLRALPAVYAPGFRGNPWVLWAIDIITAVPYTWGIIAMVAGKRRRIRFAGFLVTLITFVAPYVYFFLAGDDGHGNQYPGWVIMVVIGLVLATFLLEGGRWLRDVAVARG
;
A
#
# COMPACT_ATOMS: atom_id res chain seq x y z
N TRP A 1 -18.56 9.61 27.06
CA TRP A 1 -19.76 10.34 26.53
C TRP A 1 -21.00 10.05 27.40
N ALA A 2 -21.11 8.88 27.99
CA ALA A 2 -22.26 8.49 28.79
C ALA A 2 -22.38 9.17 30.19
N THR A 3 -21.38 9.96 30.58
CA THR A 3 -21.29 10.58 31.92
C THR A 3 -21.62 12.08 31.94
N GLY A 4 -22.00 12.66 30.81
CA GLY A 4 -22.39 14.08 30.72
C GLY A 4 -23.81 14.36 31.17
N THR A 5 -24.10 15.61 31.60
CA THR A 5 -25.48 16.04 31.85
C THR A 5 -26.30 16.03 30.56
N PRO A 6 -27.63 15.88 30.62
CA PRO A 6 -28.50 15.90 29.44
C PRO A 6 -28.31 17.15 28.57
N GLU A 7 -28.01 18.31 29.17
CA GLU A 7 -27.76 19.58 28.49
C GLU A 7 -26.44 19.54 27.73
N GLN A 8 -25.37 19.02 28.34
CA GLN A 8 -24.07 18.83 27.69
C GLN A 8 -24.17 17.88 26.49
N ILE A 9 -24.90 16.79 26.62
CA ILE A 9 -25.14 15.83 25.53
C ILE A 9 -25.91 16.51 24.39
N ARG A 10 -26.94 17.31 24.70
CA ARG A 10 -27.71 18.05 23.71
C ARG A 10 -26.82 19.06 22.97
N TYR A 11 -26.05 19.86 23.71
CA TYR A 11 -25.10 20.82 23.13
C TYR A 11 -24.12 20.15 22.20
N LEU A 12 -23.45 19.08 22.66
CA LEU A 12 -22.50 18.35 21.85
C LEU A 12 -23.12 17.76 20.59
N ARG A 13 -24.37 17.25 20.68
CA ARG A 13 -25.10 16.74 19.52
C ARG A 13 -25.33 17.85 18.50
N THR A 14 -25.77 19.04 18.92
CA THR A 14 -25.97 20.18 18.03
C THR A 14 -24.67 20.66 17.38
N VAL A 15 -23.58 20.74 18.13
CA VAL A 15 -22.26 21.17 17.62
C VAL A 15 -21.67 20.17 16.62
N LEU A 16 -21.94 18.88 16.83
CA LEU A 16 -21.41 17.80 15.98
C LEU A 16 -22.36 17.40 14.83
N GLU A 17 -23.55 17.99 14.80
CA GLU A 17 -24.51 17.78 13.70
C GLU A 17 -23.87 18.17 12.36
N GLY A 18 -24.09 17.35 11.33
CA GLY A 18 -23.50 17.57 10.01
C GLY A 18 -22.00 17.27 9.91
N THR A 19 -21.40 16.60 10.91
CA THR A 19 -19.99 16.18 10.84
C THR A 19 -19.76 15.21 9.68
N ASP A 20 -18.73 15.46 8.88
CA ASP A 20 -18.36 14.59 7.76
C ASP A 20 -17.65 13.32 8.27
N PRO A 21 -18.23 12.12 8.07
CA PRO A 21 -17.67 10.87 8.55
C PRO A 21 -16.30 10.52 7.93
N LEU A 22 -15.91 11.17 6.82
CA LEU A 22 -14.61 10.97 6.19
C LEU A 22 -13.45 11.61 6.97
N ARG A 23 -13.75 12.60 7.80
CA ARG A 23 -12.76 13.39 8.58
C ARG A 23 -12.55 12.87 10.00
N VAL A 24 -13.32 11.90 10.44
CA VAL A 24 -13.25 11.34 11.79
C VAL A 24 -12.67 9.93 11.82
N SER A 25 -12.00 9.59 12.93
CA SER A 25 -11.48 8.24 13.15
C SER A 25 -12.64 7.23 13.27
N ARG A 26 -12.35 5.95 13.00
CA ARG A 26 -13.37 4.88 13.16
C ARG A 26 -13.93 4.80 14.58
N HIS A 27 -13.07 5.01 15.59
CA HIS A 27 -13.47 5.01 16.99
C HIS A 27 -14.40 6.18 17.31
N THR A 28 -14.05 7.39 16.83
CA THR A 28 -14.88 8.57 16.97
C THR A 28 -16.21 8.43 16.24
N LEU A 29 -16.19 7.84 15.03
CA LEU A 29 -17.40 7.59 14.26
C LEU A 29 -18.37 6.66 15.00
N ALA A 30 -17.86 5.57 15.59
CA ALA A 30 -18.68 4.65 16.39
C ALA A 30 -19.31 5.38 17.59
N ALA A 31 -18.53 6.21 18.30
CA ALA A 31 -19.03 7.00 19.43
C ALA A 31 -20.10 8.02 19.01
N LEU A 32 -19.94 8.67 17.83
CA LEU A 32 -20.93 9.60 17.29
C LEU A 32 -22.24 8.88 16.90
N GLN A 33 -22.13 7.69 16.31
CA GLN A 33 -23.30 6.86 15.98
C GLN A 33 -24.04 6.39 17.23
N GLU A 34 -23.31 5.94 18.25
CA GLU A 34 -23.87 5.57 19.56
C GLU A 34 -24.60 6.73 20.23
N ALA A 35 -24.02 7.95 20.11
CA ALA A 35 -24.62 9.20 20.61
C ALA A 35 -25.79 9.70 19.74
N LYS A 36 -26.16 9.01 18.66
CA LYS A 36 -27.22 9.39 17.71
C LYS A 36 -27.04 10.80 17.15
N VAL A 37 -25.79 11.16 16.81
CA VAL A 37 -25.48 12.43 16.14
C VAL A 37 -25.79 12.26 14.65
N ASP A 38 -26.51 13.23 14.07
CA ASP A 38 -26.78 13.23 12.64
C ASP A 38 -25.51 13.55 11.84
N LEU A 39 -25.06 12.58 11.06
CA LEU A 39 -23.86 12.69 10.23
C LEU A 39 -24.26 12.94 8.78
N VAL A 40 -23.38 13.62 8.03
CA VAL A 40 -23.58 13.78 6.59
C VAL A 40 -23.61 12.41 5.91
N PRO A 41 -24.68 12.04 5.22
CA PRO A 41 -24.73 10.77 4.51
C PRO A 41 -23.71 10.78 3.36
N ARG A 42 -22.80 9.81 3.34
CA ARG A 42 -21.81 9.65 2.27
C ARG A 42 -22.02 8.32 1.57
N ALA A 43 -22.10 8.35 0.25
CA ALA A 43 -22.14 7.13 -0.56
C ALA A 43 -20.93 6.24 -0.26
N GLY A 44 -21.15 4.91 -0.27
CA GLY A 44 -20.08 3.94 0.02
C GLY A 44 -18.87 4.10 -0.89
N ILE A 45 -19.08 4.45 -2.16
CA ILE A 45 -18.02 4.71 -3.14
C ILE A 45 -17.15 5.90 -2.74
N VAL A 46 -17.73 6.97 -2.20
CA VAL A 46 -16.97 8.15 -1.75
C VAL A 46 -16.07 7.77 -0.57
N ARG A 47 -16.55 6.96 0.37
CA ARG A 47 -15.72 6.45 1.49
C ARG A 47 -14.58 5.57 0.98
N LEU A 48 -14.84 4.74 -0.02
CA LEU A 48 -13.85 3.86 -0.62
C LEU A 48 -12.74 4.68 -1.30
N LEU A 49 -13.10 5.67 -2.11
CA LEU A 49 -12.16 6.56 -2.80
C LEU A 49 -11.35 7.46 -1.85
N HIS A 50 -11.84 7.72 -0.64
CA HIS A 50 -11.08 8.44 0.39
C HIS A 50 -10.25 7.52 1.30
N ASN A 51 -10.28 6.21 1.07
CA ASN A 51 -9.47 5.28 1.83
C ASN A 51 -8.04 5.19 1.20
N PRO A 52 -6.99 5.69 1.87
CA PRO A 52 -5.64 5.72 1.29
C PRO A 52 -5.10 4.32 0.99
N ARG A 53 -5.52 3.30 1.72
CA ARG A 53 -5.14 1.91 1.42
C ARG A 53 -5.80 1.42 0.14
N PHE A 54 -7.10 1.68 -0.03
CA PHE A 54 -7.79 1.33 -1.26
C PHE A 54 -7.15 2.01 -2.47
N LEU A 55 -6.85 3.32 -2.37
CA LEU A 55 -6.18 4.06 -3.44
C LEU A 55 -4.80 3.48 -3.76
N ALA A 56 -4.02 3.10 -2.75
CA ALA A 56 -2.72 2.47 -2.97
C ALA A 56 -2.87 1.15 -3.75
N TYR A 57 -3.79 0.27 -3.34
CA TYR A 57 -4.04 -0.99 -4.06
C TYR A 57 -4.57 -0.76 -5.48
N ALA A 58 -5.52 0.15 -5.65
CA ALA A 58 -6.08 0.46 -6.96
C ALA A 58 -5.01 1.04 -7.91
N THR A 59 -4.19 1.96 -7.43
CA THR A 59 -3.12 2.58 -8.22
C THR A 59 -2.09 1.53 -8.67
N VAL A 60 -1.60 0.70 -7.75
CA VAL A 60 -0.62 -0.33 -8.08
C VAL A 60 -1.21 -1.38 -9.02
N PHE A 61 -2.47 -1.78 -8.79
CA PHE A 61 -3.16 -2.74 -9.66
C PHE A 61 -3.31 -2.22 -11.09
N ILE A 62 -3.76 -0.96 -11.26
CA ILE A 62 -3.90 -0.32 -12.56
C ILE A 62 -2.52 -0.19 -13.23
N TYR A 63 -1.52 0.29 -12.48
CA TYR A 63 -0.16 0.42 -13.01
C TYR A 63 0.41 -0.92 -13.46
N SER A 64 0.27 -1.98 -12.65
CA SER A 64 0.74 -3.33 -12.99
C SER A 64 0.02 -3.89 -14.22
N SER A 65 -1.29 -3.63 -14.35
CA SER A 65 -2.05 -4.04 -15.54
C SER A 65 -1.55 -3.35 -16.82
N LEU A 66 -1.20 -2.06 -16.73
CA LEU A 66 -0.73 -1.28 -17.88
C LEU A 66 0.74 -1.55 -18.22
N ARG A 67 1.55 -1.93 -17.22
CA ARG A 67 3.00 -2.16 -17.40
C ARG A 67 3.31 -3.32 -18.36
N ALA A 68 2.47 -4.34 -18.39
CA ALA A 68 2.64 -5.47 -19.29
C ALA A 68 2.41 -5.11 -20.77
N LEU A 69 1.64 -4.06 -21.07
CA LEU A 69 1.33 -3.68 -22.44
C LEU A 69 2.57 -3.32 -23.28
N PRO A 70 3.53 -2.48 -22.82
CA PRO A 70 4.74 -2.20 -23.60
C PRO A 70 5.59 -3.44 -23.87
N ALA A 71 5.61 -4.41 -22.95
CA ALA A 71 6.37 -5.64 -23.11
C ALA A 71 5.82 -6.52 -24.26
N VAL A 72 4.50 -6.47 -24.49
CA VAL A 72 3.85 -7.19 -25.61
C VAL A 72 4.31 -6.67 -26.96
N TYR A 73 4.59 -5.36 -27.04
CA TYR A 73 5.03 -4.68 -28.24
C TYR A 73 6.56 -4.54 -28.34
N ALA A 74 7.29 -5.03 -27.32
CA ALA A 74 8.76 -4.94 -27.33
C ALA A 74 9.34 -5.87 -28.41
N PRO A 75 10.21 -5.37 -29.31
CA PRO A 75 10.92 -6.22 -30.26
C PRO A 75 11.73 -7.27 -29.51
N GLY A 76 11.51 -8.56 -29.83
CA GLY A 76 12.25 -9.67 -29.24
C GLY A 76 11.61 -10.29 -27.98
N PHE A 77 10.43 -9.84 -27.53
CA PHE A 77 9.69 -10.57 -26.52
C PHE A 77 9.10 -11.87 -27.10
N ARG A 78 9.56 -13.02 -26.62
CA ARG A 78 9.14 -14.35 -27.07
C ARG A 78 8.25 -15.11 -26.09
N GLY A 79 8.01 -14.53 -24.90
CA GLY A 79 7.15 -15.12 -23.89
C GLY A 79 5.66 -15.00 -24.22
N ASN A 80 4.83 -15.67 -23.44
CA ASN A 80 3.39 -15.50 -23.54
C ASN A 80 2.99 -14.19 -22.81
N PRO A 81 2.43 -13.18 -23.53
CA PRO A 81 2.07 -11.90 -22.96
C PRO A 81 0.98 -12.02 -21.87
N TRP A 82 0.08 -12.98 -21.99
CA TRP A 82 -0.96 -13.22 -20.99
C TRP A 82 -0.40 -13.76 -19.69
N VAL A 83 0.66 -14.59 -19.77
CA VAL A 83 1.35 -15.08 -18.55
C VAL A 83 2.06 -13.93 -17.85
N LEU A 84 2.77 -13.08 -18.59
CA LEU A 84 3.43 -11.89 -18.03
C LEU A 84 2.40 -10.96 -17.37
N TRP A 85 1.30 -10.69 -18.05
CA TRP A 85 0.22 -9.86 -17.54
C TRP A 85 -0.42 -10.46 -16.28
N ALA A 86 -0.67 -11.77 -16.27
CA ALA A 86 -1.20 -12.46 -15.09
C ALA A 86 -0.24 -12.38 -13.90
N ILE A 87 1.06 -12.56 -14.12
CA ILE A 87 2.09 -12.41 -13.07
C ILE A 87 2.04 -10.99 -12.51
N ASP A 88 2.02 -9.96 -13.35
CA ASP A 88 1.99 -8.57 -12.92
C ASP A 88 0.74 -8.25 -12.09
N ILE A 89 -0.43 -8.72 -12.49
CA ILE A 89 -1.69 -8.50 -11.74
C ILE A 89 -1.72 -9.28 -10.42
N ILE A 90 -1.34 -10.55 -10.44
CA ILE A 90 -1.35 -11.39 -9.24
C ILE A 90 -0.36 -10.85 -8.21
N THR A 91 0.80 -10.40 -8.65
CA THR A 91 1.83 -9.85 -7.75
C THR A 91 1.51 -8.43 -7.26
N ALA A 92 0.62 -7.68 -7.93
CA ALA A 92 0.26 -6.32 -7.53
C ALA A 92 -0.30 -6.23 -6.10
N VAL A 93 -1.12 -7.19 -5.69
CA VAL A 93 -1.74 -7.20 -4.34
C VAL A 93 -0.69 -7.46 -3.25
N PRO A 94 0.08 -8.56 -3.27
CA PRO A 94 1.11 -8.79 -2.27
C PRO A 94 2.23 -7.74 -2.33
N TYR A 95 2.59 -7.20 -3.49
CA TYR A 95 3.52 -6.09 -3.63
C TYR A 95 3.07 -4.85 -2.85
N THR A 96 1.81 -4.43 -3.04
CA THR A 96 1.24 -3.28 -2.33
C THR A 96 1.18 -3.52 -0.82
N TRP A 97 0.76 -4.73 -0.41
CA TRP A 97 0.80 -5.11 0.99
C TRP A 97 2.22 -5.04 1.56
N GLY A 98 3.20 -5.53 0.82
CA GLY A 98 4.60 -5.53 1.20
C GLY A 98 5.12 -4.11 1.47
N ILE A 99 4.86 -3.15 0.56
CA ILE A 99 5.24 -1.74 0.74
C ILE A 99 4.56 -1.16 2.00
N ILE A 100 3.26 -1.36 2.15
CA ILE A 100 2.52 -0.86 3.32
C ILE A 100 3.06 -1.47 4.62
N ALA A 101 3.34 -2.77 4.63
CA ALA A 101 3.89 -3.47 5.79
C ALA A 101 5.31 -2.99 6.13
N MET A 102 6.15 -2.75 5.12
CA MET A 102 7.51 -2.24 5.28
C MET A 102 7.51 -0.84 5.88
N VAL A 103 6.64 0.05 5.40
CA VAL A 103 6.61 1.47 5.82
C VAL A 103 5.83 1.65 7.12
N ALA A 104 4.63 1.08 7.24
CA ALA A 104 3.69 1.32 8.34
C ALA A 104 3.59 0.17 9.35
N GLY A 105 4.33 -0.92 9.16
CA GLY A 105 4.30 -2.08 10.07
C GLY A 105 4.83 -1.75 11.46
N LYS A 106 4.05 -2.05 12.50
CA LYS A 106 4.43 -1.80 13.89
C LYS A 106 5.51 -2.77 14.39
N ARG A 107 5.47 -4.03 13.97
CA ARG A 107 6.40 -5.09 14.40
C ARG A 107 7.52 -5.26 13.39
N ARG A 108 8.77 -5.39 13.85
CA ARG A 108 9.95 -5.60 13.01
C ARG A 108 9.79 -6.79 12.05
N ARG A 109 9.22 -7.89 12.54
CA ARG A 109 8.94 -9.09 11.73
C ARG A 109 8.01 -8.79 10.55
N ILE A 110 6.96 -7.97 10.76
CA ILE A 110 6.01 -7.59 9.70
C ILE A 110 6.70 -6.71 8.66
N ARG A 111 7.56 -5.78 9.07
CA ARG A 111 8.32 -4.93 8.14
C ARG A 111 9.30 -5.74 7.30
N PHE A 112 10.00 -6.68 7.94
CA PHE A 112 10.91 -7.58 7.22
C PHE A 112 10.17 -8.51 6.25
N ALA A 113 9.03 -9.08 6.65
CA ALA A 113 8.17 -9.85 5.77
C ALA A 113 7.66 -8.98 4.60
N GLY A 114 7.28 -7.72 4.87
CA GLY A 114 6.90 -6.76 3.84
C GLY A 114 8.02 -6.50 2.83
N PHE A 115 9.26 -6.33 3.30
CA PHE A 115 10.42 -6.19 2.44
C PHE A 115 10.63 -7.41 1.53
N LEU A 116 10.62 -8.62 2.10
CA LEU A 116 10.80 -9.85 1.32
C LEU A 116 9.69 -10.02 0.27
N VAL A 117 8.42 -9.80 0.66
CA VAL A 117 7.30 -9.92 -0.27
C VAL A 117 7.42 -8.88 -1.39
N THR A 118 7.77 -7.62 -1.07
CA THR A 118 7.97 -6.58 -2.08
C THR A 118 9.09 -6.95 -3.05
N LEU A 119 10.22 -7.45 -2.55
CA LEU A 119 11.35 -7.85 -3.37
C LEU A 119 10.99 -9.01 -4.31
N ILE A 120 10.41 -10.07 -3.77
CA ILE A 120 10.03 -11.26 -4.55
C ILE A 120 9.02 -10.89 -5.63
N THR A 121 7.97 -10.18 -5.27
CA THR A 121 6.90 -9.82 -6.21
C THR A 121 7.34 -8.80 -7.26
N PHE A 122 8.29 -7.91 -6.92
CA PHE A 122 8.88 -6.99 -7.88
C PHE A 122 9.75 -7.73 -8.90
N VAL A 123 10.53 -8.72 -8.47
CA VAL A 123 11.48 -9.45 -9.33
C VAL A 123 10.78 -10.51 -10.18
N ALA A 124 9.67 -11.08 -9.72
CA ALA A 124 8.99 -12.21 -10.39
C ALA A 124 8.69 -11.99 -11.89
N PRO A 125 8.11 -10.86 -12.35
CA PRO A 125 7.87 -10.63 -13.78
C PRO A 125 9.16 -10.60 -14.60
N TYR A 126 10.25 -10.08 -14.02
CA TYR A 126 11.54 -9.99 -14.70
C TYR A 126 12.23 -11.35 -14.81
N VAL A 127 12.06 -12.23 -13.82
CA VAL A 127 12.52 -13.61 -13.89
C VAL A 127 11.83 -14.33 -15.05
N TYR A 128 10.49 -14.19 -15.14
CA TYR A 128 9.75 -14.76 -16.25
C TYR A 128 10.22 -14.19 -17.60
N PHE A 129 10.38 -12.87 -17.70
CA PHE A 129 10.84 -12.22 -18.93
C PHE A 129 12.23 -12.71 -19.34
N PHE A 130 13.14 -12.93 -18.38
CA PHE A 130 14.47 -13.48 -18.64
C PHE A 130 14.44 -14.94 -19.10
N LEU A 131 13.61 -15.77 -18.45
CA LEU A 131 13.51 -17.20 -18.77
C LEU A 131 12.77 -17.47 -20.10
N ALA A 132 11.93 -16.55 -20.55
CA ALA A 132 11.21 -16.65 -21.80
C ALA A 132 12.06 -16.31 -23.05
N GLY A 133 13.29 -15.85 -22.86
CA GLY A 133 14.27 -15.64 -23.95
C GLY A 133 14.87 -16.96 -24.40
N ASP A 134 14.58 -17.38 -25.64
CA ASP A 134 14.76 -18.76 -26.11
C ASP A 134 16.14 -19.08 -26.77
N ASP A 135 17.04 -18.11 -26.99
CA ASP A 135 18.18 -18.31 -27.89
C ASP A 135 19.57 -18.25 -27.25
N GLY A 136 19.69 -18.53 -25.96
CA GLY A 136 21.02 -18.40 -25.29
C GLY A 136 21.54 -16.96 -25.17
N HIS A 137 20.88 -16.03 -25.83
CA HIS A 137 21.06 -14.58 -25.71
C HIS A 137 19.93 -13.97 -24.87
N GLY A 138 19.55 -14.62 -23.78
CA GLY A 138 18.39 -14.26 -22.95
C GLY A 138 18.18 -12.76 -22.81
N ASN A 139 16.94 -12.35 -22.62
CA ASN A 139 16.59 -10.96 -22.38
C ASN A 139 17.47 -10.39 -21.25
N GLN A 140 18.31 -9.41 -21.56
CA GLN A 140 19.18 -8.79 -20.53
C GLN A 140 18.31 -8.05 -19.53
N TYR A 141 18.60 -8.21 -18.24
CA TYR A 141 17.98 -7.40 -17.22
C TYR A 141 18.34 -5.93 -17.46
N PRO A 142 17.34 -5.06 -17.60
CA PRO A 142 17.62 -3.63 -17.68
C PRO A 142 18.37 -3.19 -16.44
N GLY A 143 19.46 -2.46 -16.58
CA GLY A 143 20.27 -1.99 -15.45
C GLY A 143 19.46 -1.22 -14.39
N TRP A 144 18.38 -0.55 -14.80
CA TRP A 144 17.50 0.15 -13.87
C TRP A 144 16.76 -0.80 -12.90
N VAL A 145 16.46 -2.06 -13.27
CA VAL A 145 15.86 -3.05 -12.38
C VAL A 145 16.81 -3.34 -11.21
N ILE A 146 18.09 -3.53 -11.53
CA ILE A 146 19.14 -3.74 -10.53
C ILE A 146 19.24 -2.53 -9.61
N MET A 147 19.21 -1.29 -10.16
CA MET A 147 19.21 -0.07 -9.37
C MET A 147 18.02 0.04 -8.44
N VAL A 148 16.82 -0.32 -8.89
CA VAL A 148 15.61 -0.33 -8.05
C VAL A 148 15.73 -1.34 -6.93
N VAL A 149 16.22 -2.55 -7.20
CA VAL A 149 16.45 -3.58 -6.16
C VAL A 149 17.45 -3.09 -5.13
N ILE A 150 18.60 -2.54 -5.56
CA ILE A 150 19.60 -1.95 -4.66
C ILE A 150 18.99 -0.80 -3.85
N GLY A 151 18.26 0.10 -4.50
CA GLY A 151 17.56 1.22 -3.87
C GLY A 151 16.56 0.76 -2.80
N LEU A 152 15.79 -0.30 -3.08
CA LEU A 152 14.85 -0.89 -2.13
C LEU A 152 15.57 -1.45 -0.89
N VAL A 153 16.68 -2.14 -1.09
CA VAL A 153 17.52 -2.67 0.00
C VAL A 153 18.06 -1.51 0.85
N LEU A 154 18.68 -0.51 0.21
CA LEU A 154 19.25 0.66 0.91
C LEU A 154 18.16 1.45 1.66
N ALA A 155 17.02 1.72 1.04
CA ALA A 155 15.91 2.40 1.68
C ALA A 155 15.41 1.65 2.92
N THR A 156 15.36 0.33 2.86
CA THR A 156 14.96 -0.51 4.01
C THR A 156 15.94 -0.38 5.16
N PHE A 157 17.26 -0.45 4.87
CA PHE A 157 18.30 -0.26 5.90
C PHE A 157 18.26 1.14 6.50
N LEU A 158 18.10 2.19 5.68
CA LEU A 158 17.99 3.58 6.15
C LEU A 158 16.78 3.80 7.04
N LEU A 159 15.60 3.25 6.65
CA LEU A 159 14.37 3.35 7.46
C LEU A 159 14.52 2.62 8.80
N GLU A 160 15.09 1.42 8.83
CA GLU A 160 15.29 0.68 10.08
C GLU A 160 16.38 1.32 10.94
N GLY A 161 17.46 1.81 10.36
CA GLY A 161 18.50 2.56 11.05
C GLY A 161 17.98 3.86 11.66
N GLY A 162 17.21 4.64 10.92
CA GLY A 162 16.56 5.85 11.42
C GLY A 162 15.57 5.58 12.57
N ARG A 163 14.81 4.50 12.50
CA ARG A 163 13.94 4.07 13.60
C ARG A 163 14.74 3.68 14.83
N TRP A 164 15.80 2.91 14.65
CA TRP A 164 16.68 2.51 15.75
C TRP A 164 17.31 3.74 16.44
N LEU A 165 17.84 4.69 15.67
CA LEU A 165 18.40 5.93 16.20
C LEU A 165 17.38 6.74 16.99
N ARG A 166 16.17 6.86 16.46
CA ARG A 166 15.07 7.54 17.17
C ARG A 166 14.75 6.85 18.50
N ASP A 167 14.63 5.52 18.48
CA ASP A 167 14.26 4.74 19.67
C ASP A 167 15.37 4.84 20.75
N VAL A 168 16.68 4.88 20.33
CA VAL A 168 17.82 5.12 21.24
C VAL A 168 17.80 6.56 21.80
N ALA A 169 17.47 7.55 20.98
CA ALA A 169 17.40 8.94 21.41
C ALA A 169 16.28 9.15 22.45
N VAL A 170 15.10 8.57 22.21
CA VAL A 170 13.96 8.65 23.14
C VAL A 170 14.22 7.89 24.45
N ALA A 171 15.01 6.81 24.42
CA ALA A 171 15.33 6.04 25.63
C ALA A 171 16.39 6.73 26.51
N ARG A 172 17.09 7.76 26.00
CA ARG A 172 18.13 8.51 26.75
C ARG A 172 17.67 9.88 27.27
N GLY A 173 16.51 10.36 26.84
CA GLY A 173 15.86 11.58 27.33
C GLY A 173 14.79 11.30 28.37
#